data_93bfab5f283e5efe6422ad3588122c77
#
_entry.id   93bfab5f283e5efe6422ad3588122c77
#
_cell.length_a   1.000
_cell.length_b   1.000
_cell.length_c   1.000
_cell.angle_alpha   90.00
_cell.angle_beta   90.00
_cell.angle_gamma   90.00
#
_symmetry.space_group_name_H-M   'P 1'
#
loop_
_entity.id
_entity.type
_entity.pdbx_description
1 polymer ?
#
loop_
_entity_poly.entity_id
_entity_poly.type
_entity_poly.pdbx_seq_one_letter_code
_entity_poly.pdbx_strand_id
1 'polypeptide(L)'
;MIASRSLLREVKTTLPDSASVREFARLQIAFAHCLRMTLRKQPQAEVLAQYLKTEDLQRVLASNSPANRILLIMGEWLAVQRRNGQLSDILFISLNDRLNDISAVLAGCERIAYTPIPFAYTLILHRTVYLFCIMLPFALVVDLHYMTPFIS
;
A
#
# COMPACT_ATOMS: atom_id res chain seq x y z
N MET A 1 -1.29 -7.36 3.06
CA MET A 1 -2.41 -7.97 3.80
C MET A 1 -1.97 -8.94 4.90
N ILE A 2 -0.97 -9.80 4.69
CA ILE A 2 -0.52 -10.76 5.71
C ILE A 2 0.04 -10.05 6.95
N ALA A 3 0.96 -9.11 6.80
CA ALA A 3 1.57 -8.36 7.89
C ALA A 3 0.54 -7.63 8.76
N SER A 4 -0.45 -6.98 8.16
CA SER A 4 -1.51 -6.28 8.89
C SER A 4 -2.38 -7.22 9.73
N ARG A 5 -2.73 -8.39 9.18
CA ARG A 5 -3.52 -9.40 9.92
C ARG A 5 -2.72 -10.02 11.07
N SER A 6 -1.43 -10.26 10.85
CA SER A 6 -0.53 -10.79 11.88
C SER A 6 -0.38 -9.81 13.03
N LEU A 7 -0.18 -8.52 12.74
CA LEU A 7 -0.08 -7.47 13.75
C LEU A 7 -1.36 -7.37 14.58
N LEU A 8 -2.55 -7.31 13.93
CA LEU A 8 -3.82 -7.22 14.66
C LEU A 8 -4.10 -8.46 15.52
N ARG A 9 -3.76 -9.64 15.00
CA ARG A 9 -3.89 -10.89 15.77
C ARG A 9 -3.02 -10.87 17.02
N GLU A 10 -1.77 -10.43 16.89
CA GLU A 10 -0.82 -10.36 17.99
C GLU A 10 -1.27 -9.34 19.04
N VAL A 11 -1.71 -8.16 18.63
CA VAL A 11 -2.30 -7.16 19.55
C VAL A 11 -3.52 -7.72 20.27
N LYS A 12 -4.42 -8.44 19.57
CA LYS A 12 -5.64 -9.01 20.15
C LYS A 12 -5.34 -10.14 21.15
N THR A 13 -4.30 -10.93 20.92
CA THR A 13 -3.92 -12.01 21.83
C THR A 13 -3.14 -11.52 23.04
N THR A 14 -2.52 -10.37 22.94
CA THR A 14 -1.63 -9.81 23.96
C THR A 14 -2.38 -8.89 24.93
N LEU A 15 -3.27 -8.05 24.42
CA LEU A 15 -4.00 -7.08 25.24
C LEU A 15 -5.34 -7.64 25.72
N PRO A 16 -5.61 -7.63 27.03
CA PRO A 16 -6.88 -8.11 27.58
C PRO A 16 -8.04 -7.15 27.32
N ASP A 17 -7.75 -5.85 27.10
CA ASP A 17 -8.78 -4.84 26.95
C ASP A 17 -9.28 -4.74 25.49
N SER A 18 -10.54 -5.10 25.31
CA SER A 18 -11.22 -5.05 24.01
C SER A 18 -11.37 -3.61 23.44
N ALA A 19 -11.37 -2.57 24.29
CA ALA A 19 -11.48 -1.18 23.84
C ALA A 19 -10.17 -0.73 23.20
N SER A 20 -9.05 -1.02 23.84
CA SER A 20 -7.70 -0.75 23.32
C SER A 20 -7.44 -1.48 22.00
N VAL A 21 -7.84 -2.74 21.88
CA VAL A 21 -7.74 -3.51 20.64
C VAL A 21 -8.57 -2.88 19.52
N ARG A 22 -9.77 -2.40 19.80
CA ARG A 22 -10.62 -1.71 18.80
C ARG A 22 -10.03 -0.38 18.36
N GLU A 23 -9.43 0.38 19.26
CA GLU A 23 -8.73 1.62 18.93
C GLU A 23 -7.57 1.36 17.96
N PHE A 24 -6.74 0.38 18.27
CA PHE A 24 -5.65 -0.04 17.38
C PHE A 24 -6.14 -0.52 16.02
N ALA A 25 -7.22 -1.32 16.00
CA ALA A 25 -7.84 -1.78 14.75
C ALA A 25 -8.32 -0.62 13.88
N ARG A 26 -8.89 0.44 14.48
CA ARG A 26 -9.29 1.66 13.73
C ARG A 26 -8.09 2.35 13.11
N LEU A 27 -6.96 2.49 13.82
CA LEU A 27 -5.73 3.05 13.27
C LEU A 27 -5.22 2.23 12.09
N GLN A 28 -5.30 0.91 12.18
CA GLN A 28 -4.85 0.02 11.10
C GLN A 28 -5.77 0.10 9.87
N ILE A 29 -7.07 0.23 10.06
CA ILE A 29 -8.03 0.46 8.97
C ILE A 29 -7.76 1.82 8.33
N ALA A 30 -7.55 2.87 9.13
CA ALA A 30 -7.18 4.20 8.66
C ALA A 30 -5.93 4.17 7.80
N PHE A 31 -4.89 3.43 8.23
CA PHE A 31 -3.67 3.23 7.46
C PHE A 31 -3.94 2.61 6.09
N ALA A 32 -4.73 1.53 6.02
CA ALA A 32 -5.03 0.86 4.77
C ALA A 32 -5.80 1.76 3.78
N HIS A 33 -6.77 2.54 4.29
CA HIS A 33 -7.49 3.52 3.48
C HIS A 33 -6.58 4.66 3.03
N CYS A 34 -5.77 5.22 3.92
CA CYS A 34 -4.80 6.26 3.61
C CYS A 34 -3.83 5.82 2.51
N LEU A 35 -3.22 4.65 2.65
CA LEU A 35 -2.33 4.09 1.65
C LEU A 35 -3.01 3.94 0.28
N ARG A 36 -4.21 3.36 0.24
CA ARG A 36 -4.98 3.22 -0.99
C ARG A 36 -5.23 4.57 -1.67
N MET A 37 -5.62 5.58 -0.89
CA MET A 37 -5.96 6.91 -1.41
C MET A 37 -4.71 7.67 -1.85
N THR A 38 -3.60 7.56 -1.11
CA THR A 38 -2.31 8.13 -1.50
C THR A 38 -1.84 7.57 -2.85
N LEU A 39 -1.87 6.24 -3.02
CA LEU A 39 -1.47 5.59 -4.28
C LEU A 39 -2.37 5.95 -5.46
N ARG A 40 -3.65 6.25 -5.21
CA ARG A 40 -4.63 6.66 -6.23
C ARG A 40 -4.75 8.18 -6.40
N LYS A 41 -3.98 8.97 -5.65
CA LYS A 41 -4.03 10.45 -5.64
C LYS A 41 -5.45 10.99 -5.37
N GLN A 42 -6.19 10.34 -4.47
CA GLN A 42 -7.56 10.71 -4.08
C GLN A 42 -7.57 11.53 -2.78
N PRO A 43 -8.59 12.39 -2.55
CA PRO A 43 -8.75 13.13 -1.30
C PRO A 43 -8.96 12.17 -0.12
N GLN A 44 -8.36 12.46 1.02
CA GLN A 44 -8.24 11.52 2.15
C GLN A 44 -9.10 11.94 3.35
N ALA A 45 -9.43 13.22 3.49
CA ALA A 45 -9.96 13.80 4.71
C ALA A 45 -11.26 13.16 5.21
N GLU A 46 -12.25 12.99 4.33
CA GLU A 46 -13.58 12.48 4.70
C GLU A 46 -13.57 11.05 5.21
N VAL A 47 -12.78 10.19 4.56
CA VAL A 47 -12.71 8.77 4.94
C VAL A 47 -11.90 8.60 6.22
N LEU A 48 -10.80 9.33 6.37
CA LEU A 48 -9.95 9.24 7.56
C LEU A 48 -10.64 9.81 8.81
N ALA A 49 -11.52 10.81 8.65
CA ALA A 49 -12.31 11.37 9.75
C ALA A 49 -13.21 10.34 10.45
N GLN A 50 -13.59 9.26 9.78
CA GLN A 50 -14.40 8.19 10.36
C GLN A 50 -13.60 7.27 11.33
N TYR A 51 -12.28 7.21 11.16
CA TYR A 51 -11.43 6.26 11.89
C TYR A 51 -10.46 6.93 12.86
N LEU A 52 -10.05 8.19 12.60
CA LEU A 52 -9.10 8.94 13.40
C LEU A 52 -9.79 9.96 14.29
N LYS A 53 -9.19 10.24 15.46
CA LYS A 53 -9.56 11.38 16.30
C LYS A 53 -9.20 12.68 15.60
N THR A 54 -9.91 13.76 15.90
CA THR A 54 -9.73 15.06 15.24
C THR A 54 -8.28 15.57 15.29
N GLU A 55 -7.61 15.39 16.43
CA GLU A 55 -6.20 15.78 16.61
C GLU A 55 -5.26 14.98 15.68
N ASP A 56 -5.44 13.66 15.65
CA ASP A 56 -4.63 12.76 14.81
C ASP A 56 -4.89 13.02 13.32
N LEU A 57 -6.16 13.29 12.96
CA LEU A 57 -6.53 13.64 11.60
C LEU A 57 -5.79 14.90 11.12
N GLN A 58 -5.75 15.95 11.95
CA GLN A 58 -5.02 17.18 11.61
C GLN A 58 -3.51 16.90 11.46
N ARG A 59 -2.92 16.13 12.36
CA ARG A 59 -1.50 15.72 12.29
C ARG A 59 -1.19 14.93 11.02
N VAL A 60 -2.11 14.07 10.57
CA VAL A 60 -1.97 13.26 9.36
C VAL A 60 -2.11 14.13 8.11
N LEU A 61 -3.11 14.99 8.03
CA LEU A 61 -3.36 15.85 6.87
C LEU A 61 -2.29 16.93 6.68
N ALA A 62 -1.67 17.41 7.77
CA ALA A 62 -0.57 18.36 7.71
C ALA A 62 0.77 17.72 7.27
N SER A 63 0.84 16.39 7.19
CA SER A 63 2.08 15.67 6.88
C SER A 63 2.27 15.48 5.38
N ASN A 64 3.52 15.56 4.90
CA ASN A 64 3.89 15.24 3.53
C ASN A 64 3.72 13.75 3.19
N SER A 65 3.75 12.86 4.19
CA SER A 65 3.54 11.42 4.05
C SER A 65 2.48 10.95 5.05
N PRO A 66 1.18 11.08 4.71
CA PRO A 66 0.07 10.75 5.61
C PRO A 66 0.08 9.31 6.10
N ALA A 67 0.41 8.35 5.23
CA ALA A 67 0.47 6.94 5.60
C ALA A 67 1.56 6.65 6.64
N ASN A 68 2.74 7.24 6.47
CA ASN A 68 3.84 7.11 7.43
C ASN A 68 3.51 7.77 8.78
N ARG A 69 2.75 8.88 8.75
CA ARG A 69 2.30 9.54 9.99
C ARG A 69 1.35 8.66 10.79
N ILE A 70 0.47 7.89 10.13
CA ILE A 70 -0.40 6.94 10.82
C ILE A 70 0.43 5.80 11.45
N LEU A 71 1.46 5.30 10.80
CA LEU A 71 2.37 4.31 11.40
C LEU A 71 3.07 4.85 12.65
N LEU A 72 3.47 6.12 12.63
CA LEU A 72 4.04 6.77 13.81
C LEU A 72 3.02 6.83 14.96
N ILE A 73 1.78 7.21 14.69
CA ILE A 73 0.70 7.24 15.70
C ILE A 73 0.45 5.82 16.27
N MET A 74 0.51 4.78 15.45
CA MET A 74 0.42 3.39 15.92
C MET A 74 1.59 3.02 16.84
N GLY A 75 2.81 3.45 16.52
CA GLY A 75 3.99 3.27 17.38
C GLY A 75 3.88 4.06 18.71
N GLU A 76 3.43 5.31 18.65
CA GLU A 76 3.15 6.14 19.84
C GLU A 76 2.12 5.45 20.75
N TRP A 77 1.07 4.88 20.16
CA TRP A 77 0.05 4.13 20.88
C TRP A 77 0.62 2.89 21.59
N LEU A 78 1.46 2.10 20.91
CA LEU A 78 2.15 0.95 21.53
C LEU A 78 3.06 1.38 22.70
N ALA A 79 3.77 2.50 22.54
CA ALA A 79 4.62 3.04 23.60
C ALA A 79 3.81 3.49 24.83
N VAL A 80 2.59 3.99 24.64
CA VAL A 80 1.66 4.32 25.73
C VAL A 80 1.20 3.04 26.45
N GLN A 81 0.82 2.00 25.73
CA GLN A 81 0.41 0.71 26.34
C GLN A 81 1.56 0.07 27.15
N ARG A 82 2.79 0.17 26.66
CA ARG A 82 3.98 -0.26 27.40
C ARG A 82 4.14 0.53 28.71
N ARG A 83 4.04 1.87 28.67
CA ARG A 83 4.15 2.73 29.86
C ARG A 83 3.06 2.46 30.89
N ASN A 84 1.88 2.10 30.44
CA ASN A 84 0.74 1.71 31.30
C ASN A 84 0.89 0.30 31.88
N GLY A 85 1.98 -0.42 31.58
CA GLY A 85 2.23 -1.77 32.08
C GLY A 85 1.36 -2.87 31.43
N GLN A 86 0.62 -2.53 30.37
CA GLN A 86 -0.21 -3.50 29.66
C GLN A 86 0.58 -4.33 28.65
N LEU A 87 1.79 -3.88 28.29
CA LEU A 87 2.66 -4.53 27.34
C LEU A 87 4.04 -4.77 27.98
N SER A 88 4.51 -6.04 27.94
CA SER A 88 5.89 -6.33 28.34
C SER A 88 6.90 -5.83 27.29
N ASP A 89 8.15 -5.62 27.70
CA ASP A 89 9.22 -5.16 26.82
C ASP A 89 9.44 -6.09 25.62
N ILE A 90 9.36 -7.41 25.85
CA ILE A 90 9.54 -8.42 24.81
C ILE A 90 8.42 -8.31 23.76
N LEU A 91 7.18 -8.16 24.21
CA LEU A 91 6.03 -8.02 23.33
C LEU A 91 6.04 -6.69 22.56
N PHE A 92 6.49 -5.61 23.22
CA PHE A 92 6.66 -4.32 22.57
C PHE A 92 7.68 -4.41 21.41
N ILE A 93 8.80 -5.10 21.60
CA ILE A 93 9.79 -5.31 20.54
C ILE A 93 9.18 -6.09 19.38
N SER A 94 8.48 -7.20 19.66
CA SER A 94 7.81 -8.00 18.62
C SER A 94 6.81 -7.19 17.81
N LEU A 95 5.95 -6.42 18.47
CA LEU A 95 4.95 -5.57 17.81
C LEU A 95 5.58 -4.43 17.00
N ASN A 96 6.66 -3.85 17.51
CA ASN A 96 7.42 -2.82 16.79
C ASN A 96 8.09 -3.37 15.53
N ASP A 97 8.62 -4.60 15.58
CA ASP A 97 9.16 -5.26 14.39
C ASP A 97 8.08 -5.50 13.34
N ARG A 98 6.85 -5.85 13.76
CA ARG A 98 5.71 -5.94 12.82
C ARG A 98 5.32 -4.60 12.22
N LEU A 99 5.44 -3.51 12.96
CA LEU A 99 5.26 -2.16 12.38
C LEU A 99 6.34 -1.83 11.36
N ASN A 100 7.59 -2.23 11.61
CA ASN A 100 8.68 -2.07 10.65
C ASN A 100 8.42 -2.88 9.36
N ASP A 101 7.89 -4.11 9.46
CA ASP A 101 7.47 -4.89 8.30
C ASP A 101 6.42 -4.14 7.45
N ILE A 102 5.43 -3.52 8.11
CA ILE A 102 4.40 -2.73 7.42
C ILE A 102 5.01 -1.48 6.77
N SER A 103 5.96 -0.83 7.44
CA SER A 103 6.69 0.32 6.89
C SER A 103 7.50 -0.07 5.65
N ALA A 104 8.15 -1.24 5.64
CA ALA A 104 8.85 -1.76 4.48
C ALA A 104 7.89 -2.02 3.30
N VAL A 105 6.69 -2.55 3.58
CA VAL A 105 5.65 -2.73 2.55
C VAL A 105 5.17 -1.38 2.01
N LEU A 106 4.97 -0.37 2.86
CA LEU A 106 4.63 0.99 2.46
C LEU A 106 5.68 1.55 1.50
N ALA A 107 6.95 1.50 1.88
CA ALA A 107 8.06 1.97 1.05
C ALA A 107 8.11 1.24 -0.32
N GLY A 108 7.84 -0.08 -0.33
CA GLY A 108 7.70 -0.86 -1.55
C GLY A 108 6.57 -0.38 -2.46
N CYS A 109 5.40 -0.10 -1.90
CA CYS A 109 4.26 0.43 -2.64
C CYS A 109 4.53 1.83 -3.22
N GLU A 110 5.14 2.71 -2.43
CA GLU A 110 5.54 4.04 -2.88
C GLU A 110 6.58 3.98 -3.99
N ARG A 111 7.58 3.10 -3.86
CA ARG A 111 8.59 2.88 -4.89
C ARG A 111 7.95 2.45 -6.21
N ILE A 112 7.02 1.51 -6.19
CA ILE A 112 6.32 1.05 -7.41
C ILE A 112 5.47 2.19 -8.00
N ALA A 113 4.74 2.94 -7.16
CA ALA A 113 3.84 4.00 -7.61
C ALA A 113 4.58 5.21 -8.20
N TYR A 114 5.77 5.52 -7.68
CA TYR A 114 6.54 6.70 -8.09
C TYR A 114 7.72 6.39 -9.03
N THR A 115 7.98 5.11 -9.33
CA THR A 115 9.00 4.76 -10.32
C THR A 115 8.37 4.77 -11.71
N PRO A 116 8.70 5.75 -12.58
CA PRO A 116 8.18 5.79 -13.94
C PRO A 116 8.74 4.62 -14.74
N ILE A 117 7.90 4.00 -15.56
CA ILE A 117 8.37 2.99 -16.53
C ILE A 117 9.37 3.70 -17.47
N PRO A 118 10.59 3.17 -17.64
CA PRO A 118 11.58 3.79 -18.53
C PRO A 118 10.99 4.00 -19.93
N PHE A 119 11.05 5.24 -20.44
CA PHE A 119 10.53 5.61 -21.76
C PHE A 119 11.06 4.69 -22.88
N ALA A 120 12.30 4.24 -22.74
CA ALA A 120 12.90 3.29 -23.67
C ALA A 120 12.09 1.99 -23.83
N TYR A 121 11.51 1.46 -22.75
CA TYR A 121 10.66 0.26 -22.80
C TYR A 121 9.40 0.48 -23.63
N THR A 122 8.72 1.59 -23.41
CA THR A 122 7.52 1.97 -24.15
C THR A 122 7.84 2.16 -25.63
N LEU A 123 8.96 2.80 -25.95
CA LEU A 123 9.40 3.03 -27.33
C LEU A 123 9.71 1.71 -28.05
N ILE A 124 10.48 0.82 -27.40
CA ILE A 124 10.83 -0.49 -27.98
C ILE A 124 9.57 -1.32 -28.21
N LEU A 125 8.65 -1.38 -27.22
CA LEU A 125 7.39 -2.11 -27.35
C LEU A 125 6.58 -1.63 -28.55
N HIS A 126 6.36 -0.33 -28.69
CA HIS A 126 5.62 0.24 -29.82
C HIS A 126 6.31 -0.05 -31.14
N ARG A 127 7.62 0.15 -31.25
CA ARG A 127 8.36 -0.17 -32.47
C ARG A 127 8.26 -1.64 -32.87
N THR A 128 8.39 -2.55 -31.91
CA THR A 128 8.28 -3.99 -32.15
C THR A 128 6.88 -4.36 -32.62
N VAL A 129 5.83 -3.83 -31.99
CA VAL A 129 4.44 -4.10 -32.38
C VAL A 129 4.16 -3.57 -33.80
N TYR A 130 4.55 -2.34 -34.12
CA TYR A 130 4.36 -1.79 -35.46
C TYR A 130 5.11 -2.59 -36.52
N LEU A 131 6.37 -2.96 -36.25
CA LEU A 131 7.16 -3.74 -37.18
C LEU A 131 6.52 -5.12 -37.41
N PHE A 132 6.02 -5.75 -36.35
CA PHE A 132 5.32 -7.02 -36.42
C PHE A 132 4.05 -6.90 -37.27
N CYS A 133 3.19 -5.89 -37.01
CA CYS A 133 1.97 -5.66 -37.77
C CYS A 133 2.23 -5.40 -39.25
N ILE A 134 3.31 -4.70 -39.62
CA ILE A 134 3.70 -4.44 -40.99
C ILE A 134 4.23 -5.71 -41.68
N MET A 135 5.02 -6.52 -40.96
CA MET A 135 5.62 -7.75 -41.50
C MET A 135 4.62 -8.92 -41.59
N LEU A 136 3.57 -8.91 -40.77
CA LEU A 136 2.60 -9.99 -40.69
C LEU A 136 1.90 -10.31 -42.04
N PRO A 137 1.38 -9.34 -42.82
CA PRO A 137 0.82 -9.62 -44.12
C PRO A 137 1.82 -10.23 -45.11
N PHE A 138 3.08 -9.82 -45.09
CA PHE A 138 4.13 -10.38 -45.93
C PHE A 138 4.42 -11.84 -45.58
N ALA A 139 4.43 -12.19 -44.29
CA ALA A 139 4.62 -13.56 -43.84
C ALA A 139 3.46 -14.46 -44.21
N LEU A 140 2.22 -13.93 -44.17
CA LEU A 140 1.01 -14.68 -44.47
C LEU A 140 0.71 -14.87 -46.00
N VAL A 141 1.29 -14.03 -46.86
CA VAL A 141 1.12 -14.12 -48.32
C VAL A 141 1.53 -15.47 -48.86
N VAL A 142 2.57 -16.09 -48.31
CA VAL A 142 3.10 -17.38 -48.77
C VAL A 142 2.12 -18.50 -48.51
N ASP A 143 1.38 -18.48 -47.39
CA ASP A 143 0.49 -19.56 -46.97
C ASP A 143 -1.00 -19.30 -47.37
N LEU A 144 -1.46 -18.07 -47.40
CA LEU A 144 -2.88 -17.69 -47.54
C LEU A 144 -3.22 -17.01 -48.85
N HIS A 145 -2.26 -16.70 -49.73
CA HIS A 145 -2.49 -16.05 -51.04
C HIS A 145 -3.48 -14.85 -50.94
N TYR A 146 -4.63 -14.93 -51.61
CA TYR A 146 -5.63 -13.86 -51.68
C TYR A 146 -6.41 -13.58 -50.37
N MET A 147 -6.36 -14.47 -49.36
CA MET A 147 -7.05 -14.28 -48.09
C MET A 147 -6.26 -13.44 -47.06
N THR A 148 -5.02 -13.11 -47.36
CA THR A 148 -4.14 -12.36 -46.49
C THR A 148 -4.74 -11.03 -45.96
N PRO A 149 -5.38 -10.18 -46.81
CA PRO A 149 -5.91 -8.90 -46.31
C PRO A 149 -7.15 -9.03 -45.41
N PHE A 150 -7.71 -10.22 -45.31
CA PHE A 150 -8.91 -10.46 -44.47
C PHE A 150 -8.57 -10.97 -43.07
N ILE A 151 -7.37 -11.52 -42.87
CA ILE A 151 -6.92 -12.17 -41.62
C ILE A 151 -5.87 -11.32 -40.90
N SER A 152 -5.18 -10.46 -41.64
CA SER A 152 -4.19 -9.51 -41.11
C SER A 152 -4.85 -8.26 -40.53
#